data_e3840dd0640c8c9e09653aa53f15c9dd
#
_entry.id   e3840dd0640c8c9e09653aa53f15c9dd
#
_cell.length_a   1.000
_cell.length_b   1.000
_cell.length_c   1.000
_cell.angle_alpha   90.00
_cell.angle_beta   90.00
_cell.angle_gamma   90.00
#
_symmetry.space_group_name_H-M   'P 1'
#
loop_
_entity.id
_entity.type
_entity.pdbx_description
1 polymer ?
#
loop_
_entity_poly.entity_id
_entity_poly.type
_entity_poly.pdbx_seq_one_letter_code
_entity_poly.pdbx_strand_id
1 'polypeptide(L)'
;MGKGVLLKAISVASGCPIPPFVRFQGSDRMEIKTPKPWLTAEQQVAHLEAEGVRFEMADRFEAESYLKTNNNFFRINQFKKGFPRYCGGLHNGEYIHLDFAMLKNLAIIDYEFRQVLLLTTMDVEHFAKIKLLSYLEKKGGYRQDSFAN
;
A
#
# COMPACT_ATOMS: atom_id res chain seq x y z
N MET A 1 18.22 -2.87 49.95
CA MET A 1 18.83 -3.84 49.01
C MET A 1 17.84 -4.05 47.86
N GLY A 2 17.92 -3.23 46.81
CA GLY A 2 17.07 -3.27 45.65
C GLY A 2 17.83 -3.94 44.49
N LYS A 3 17.34 -5.09 44.04
CA LYS A 3 17.87 -5.78 42.84
C LYS A 3 17.31 -5.09 41.63
N GLY A 4 18.16 -4.34 40.91
CA GLY A 4 17.86 -3.79 39.59
C GLY A 4 17.71 -4.92 38.59
N VAL A 5 16.54 -5.03 37.98
CA VAL A 5 16.28 -5.89 36.82
C VAL A 5 16.90 -5.20 35.60
N LEU A 6 18.02 -5.76 35.14
CA LEU A 6 18.69 -5.34 33.92
C LEU A 6 17.83 -5.76 32.70
N LEU A 7 17.07 -4.84 32.17
CA LEU A 7 16.43 -5.01 30.87
C LEU A 7 17.54 -5.09 29.80
N LYS A 8 17.86 -6.32 29.39
CA LYS A 8 18.68 -6.58 28.21
C LYS A 8 17.97 -6.01 27.00
N ALA A 9 18.44 -4.86 26.52
CA ALA A 9 18.05 -4.33 25.22
C ALA A 9 18.35 -5.39 24.16
N ILE A 10 17.32 -5.91 23.55
CA ILE A 10 17.42 -6.73 22.33
C ILE A 10 18.00 -5.80 21.27
N SER A 11 19.28 -5.98 20.97
CA SER A 11 19.94 -5.33 19.84
C SER A 11 19.23 -5.79 18.57
N VAL A 12 18.36 -4.95 18.06
CA VAL A 12 17.79 -5.13 16.72
C VAL A 12 18.97 -5.01 15.76
N ALA A 13 19.30 -6.13 15.13
CA ALA A 13 20.31 -6.20 14.10
C ALA A 13 20.05 -5.07 13.09
N SER A 14 21.11 -4.29 12.85
CA SER A 14 21.15 -3.12 11.99
C SER A 14 20.48 -3.42 10.65
N GLY A 15 19.21 -3.05 10.53
CA GLY A 15 18.50 -3.09 9.27
C GLY A 15 19.18 -2.15 8.28
N CYS A 16 19.26 -2.53 7.03
CA CYS A 16 19.57 -1.61 5.96
C CYS A 16 18.73 -0.34 6.12
N PRO A 17 19.32 0.85 6.00
CA PRO A 17 18.54 2.07 6.06
C PRO A 17 17.43 2.00 5.00
N ILE A 18 16.19 2.28 5.43
CA ILE A 18 15.07 2.47 4.52
C ILE A 18 15.51 3.54 3.51
N PRO A 19 15.51 3.27 2.21
CA PRO A 19 15.92 4.26 1.24
C PRO A 19 15.05 5.52 1.42
N PRO A 20 15.65 6.72 1.46
CA PRO A 20 14.90 7.95 1.59
C PRO A 20 13.92 8.03 0.43
N PHE A 21 12.71 8.52 0.71
CA PHE A 21 11.68 8.83 -0.27
C PHE A 21 12.33 9.38 -1.55
N VAL A 22 12.27 8.61 -2.64
CA VAL A 22 12.89 8.98 -3.91
C VAL A 22 12.17 10.21 -4.43
N ARG A 23 12.83 11.36 -4.27
CA ARG A 23 12.40 12.61 -4.89
C ARG A 23 12.42 12.40 -6.41
N PHE A 24 11.27 12.50 -7.04
CA PHE A 24 11.15 12.49 -8.50
C PHE A 24 11.96 13.68 -9.06
N GLN A 25 13.17 13.43 -9.52
CA GLN A 25 13.89 14.39 -10.34
C GLN A 25 13.46 14.15 -11.79
N GLY A 26 12.57 15.02 -12.25
CA GLY A 26 12.16 15.06 -13.64
C GLY A 26 13.28 15.64 -14.49
N SER A 27 14.02 14.82 -15.17
CA SER A 27 14.70 15.07 -16.44
C SER A 27 15.30 13.79 -17.01
N ASP A 28 14.47 12.80 -17.32
CA ASP A 28 14.90 11.71 -18.18
C ASP A 28 14.17 11.79 -19.51
N ARG A 29 15.01 12.04 -20.55
CA ARG A 29 14.71 11.92 -21.97
C ARG A 29 13.79 10.72 -22.17
N MET A 30 12.67 10.92 -22.84
CA MET A 30 11.69 9.88 -23.21
C MET A 30 12.38 8.80 -24.05
N GLU A 31 13.05 7.85 -23.41
CA GLU A 31 13.34 6.58 -24.03
C GLU A 31 12.02 5.83 -24.17
N ILE A 32 11.62 5.54 -25.40
CA ILE A 32 10.49 4.68 -25.70
C ILE A 32 10.85 3.29 -25.18
N LYS A 33 10.61 3.05 -23.89
CA LYS A 33 10.76 1.72 -23.29
C LYS A 33 9.72 0.83 -23.95
N THR A 34 10.16 -0.24 -24.61
CA THR A 34 9.28 -1.29 -25.10
C THR A 34 8.29 -1.68 -23.99
N PRO A 35 6.98 -1.73 -24.28
CA PRO A 35 6.00 -2.07 -23.27
C PRO A 35 6.34 -3.44 -22.66
N LYS A 36 6.47 -3.48 -21.32
CA LYS A 36 6.70 -4.76 -20.63
C LYS A 36 5.51 -5.68 -20.89
N PRO A 37 5.74 -6.92 -21.30
CA PRO A 37 4.66 -7.87 -21.51
C PRO A 37 3.86 -8.08 -20.21
N TRP A 38 2.56 -8.27 -20.35
CA TRP A 38 1.69 -8.62 -19.22
C TRP A 38 2.06 -10.01 -18.72
N LEU A 39 2.34 -10.13 -17.44
CA LEU A 39 2.63 -11.41 -16.79
C LEU A 39 1.33 -12.16 -16.51
N THR A 40 1.30 -13.46 -16.82
CA THR A 40 0.23 -14.36 -16.35
C THR A 40 0.30 -14.51 -14.83
N ALA A 41 -0.79 -14.95 -14.19
CA ALA A 41 -0.80 -15.14 -12.73
C ALA A 41 0.29 -16.12 -12.26
N GLU A 42 0.52 -17.19 -13.01
CA GLU A 42 1.62 -18.13 -12.76
C GLU A 42 3.00 -17.45 -12.83
N GLN A 43 3.24 -16.63 -13.86
CA GLN A 43 4.48 -15.87 -13.98
C GLN A 43 4.63 -14.81 -12.87
N GLN A 44 3.52 -14.24 -12.40
CA GLN A 44 3.52 -13.31 -11.27
C GLN A 44 3.94 -14.00 -9.97
N VAL A 45 3.42 -15.22 -9.71
CA VAL A 45 3.81 -16.05 -8.56
C VAL A 45 5.29 -16.41 -8.65
N ALA A 46 5.75 -16.90 -9.81
CA ALA A 46 7.15 -17.22 -10.02
C ALA A 46 8.09 -16.00 -9.82
N HIS A 47 7.65 -14.83 -10.23
CA HIS A 47 8.39 -13.58 -10.01
C HIS A 47 8.50 -13.22 -8.52
N LEU A 48 7.42 -13.38 -7.75
CA LEU A 48 7.44 -13.14 -6.29
C LEU A 48 8.37 -14.13 -5.58
N GLU A 49 8.33 -15.40 -5.97
CA GLU A 49 9.19 -16.45 -5.43
C GLU A 49 10.69 -16.18 -5.71
N ALA A 50 11.01 -15.76 -6.94
CA ALA A 50 12.37 -15.37 -7.33
C ALA A 50 12.92 -14.18 -6.53
N GLU A 51 12.05 -13.35 -5.96
CA GLU A 51 12.44 -12.24 -5.07
C GLU A 51 12.49 -12.64 -3.59
N GLY A 52 12.27 -13.92 -3.24
CA GLY A 52 12.34 -14.43 -1.89
C GLY A 52 11.04 -14.34 -1.09
N VAL A 53 9.89 -14.13 -1.74
CA VAL A 53 8.58 -14.27 -1.09
C VAL A 53 8.27 -15.75 -0.90
N ARG A 54 7.89 -16.13 0.31
CA ARG A 54 7.57 -17.53 0.67
C ARG A 54 6.09 -17.82 0.45
N PHE A 55 5.78 -19.10 0.27
CA PHE A 55 4.44 -19.63 0.10
C PHE A 55 4.21 -20.78 1.10
N GLU A 56 4.48 -20.51 2.39
CA GLU A 56 4.35 -21.48 3.48
C GLU A 56 2.94 -21.43 4.09
N MET A 57 2.38 -20.21 4.27
CA MET A 57 1.06 -20.01 4.85
C MET A 57 -0.05 -19.97 3.79
N ALA A 58 0.24 -19.49 2.60
CA ALA A 58 -0.64 -19.54 1.44
C ALA A 58 0.10 -20.29 0.33
N ASP A 59 -0.46 -21.37 -0.18
CA ASP A 59 0.18 -22.15 -1.22
C ASP A 59 0.21 -21.42 -2.57
N ARG A 60 1.00 -21.94 -3.51
CA ARG A 60 1.16 -21.34 -4.85
C ARG A 60 -0.17 -21.30 -5.62
N PHE A 61 -0.99 -22.33 -5.49
CA PHE A 61 -2.27 -22.43 -6.18
C PHE A 61 -3.26 -21.38 -5.64
N GLU A 62 -3.30 -21.19 -4.33
CA GLU A 62 -4.10 -20.15 -3.69
C GLU A 62 -3.64 -18.76 -4.14
N ALA A 63 -2.32 -18.51 -4.17
CA ALA A 63 -1.75 -17.26 -4.62
C ALA A 63 -2.09 -16.95 -6.08
N GLU A 64 -1.99 -17.95 -6.96
CA GLU A 64 -2.34 -17.83 -8.37
C GLU A 64 -3.84 -17.53 -8.56
N SER A 65 -4.71 -18.27 -7.86
CA SER A 65 -6.15 -18.05 -7.87
C SER A 65 -6.51 -16.64 -7.38
N TYR A 66 -5.88 -16.18 -6.30
CA TYR A 66 -6.06 -14.83 -5.78
C TYR A 66 -5.66 -13.75 -6.79
N LEU A 67 -4.49 -13.90 -7.44
CA LEU A 67 -4.01 -12.94 -8.43
C LEU A 67 -4.89 -12.92 -9.68
N LYS A 68 -5.40 -14.07 -10.13
CA LYS A 68 -6.36 -14.16 -11.25
C LYS A 68 -7.67 -13.43 -10.94
N THR A 69 -8.19 -13.62 -9.73
CA THR A 69 -9.50 -13.07 -9.35
C THR A 69 -9.46 -11.59 -9.04
N ASN A 70 -8.41 -11.14 -8.34
CA ASN A 70 -8.35 -9.77 -7.80
C ASN A 70 -7.47 -8.82 -8.62
N ASN A 71 -6.67 -9.33 -9.57
CA ASN A 71 -5.73 -8.54 -10.39
C ASN A 71 -4.89 -7.54 -9.58
N ASN A 72 -4.44 -7.93 -8.40
CA ASN A 72 -3.80 -7.07 -7.42
C ASN A 72 -2.26 -7.10 -7.47
N PHE A 73 -1.65 -7.67 -8.51
CA PHE A 73 -0.20 -7.86 -8.58
C PHE A 73 0.60 -6.56 -8.40
N PHE A 74 0.15 -5.46 -9.02
CA PHE A 74 0.82 -4.17 -8.84
C PHE A 74 0.81 -3.72 -7.37
N ARG A 75 -0.31 -3.88 -6.68
CA ARG A 75 -0.46 -3.53 -5.26
C ARG A 75 0.41 -4.41 -4.37
N ILE A 76 0.40 -5.72 -4.59
CA ILE A 76 1.27 -6.68 -3.91
C ILE A 76 2.74 -6.26 -4.06
N ASN A 77 3.16 -5.89 -5.26
CA ASN A 77 4.50 -5.39 -5.54
C ASN A 77 4.85 -4.07 -4.83
N GLN A 78 3.87 -3.21 -4.55
CA GLN A 78 4.12 -2.01 -3.76
C GLN A 78 4.26 -2.35 -2.27
N PHE A 79 3.40 -3.21 -1.74
CA PHE A 79 3.44 -3.59 -0.33
C PHE A 79 4.74 -4.31 0.05
N LYS A 80 5.24 -5.22 -0.78
CA LYS A 80 6.50 -5.91 -0.50
C LYS A 80 7.68 -4.97 -0.29
N LYS A 81 7.69 -3.78 -0.91
CA LYS A 81 8.75 -2.78 -0.76
C LYS A 81 8.90 -2.25 0.67
N GLY A 82 7.85 -2.35 1.49
CA GLY A 82 7.87 -1.98 2.90
C GLY A 82 8.52 -3.01 3.82
N PHE A 83 8.84 -4.21 3.30
CA PHE A 83 9.44 -5.27 4.10
C PHE A 83 10.96 -5.26 4.01
N PRO A 84 11.65 -5.66 5.10
CA PRO A 84 13.10 -5.70 5.14
C PRO A 84 13.67 -6.77 4.20
N ARG A 85 14.85 -6.50 3.67
CA ARG A 85 15.62 -7.43 2.82
C ARG A 85 16.94 -7.78 3.46
N TYR A 86 17.47 -8.93 3.11
CA TYR A 86 18.82 -9.32 3.51
C TYR A 86 19.86 -8.41 2.85
N CYS A 87 20.80 -7.91 3.66
CA CYS A 87 21.91 -7.09 3.21
C CYS A 87 23.20 -7.88 3.32
N GLY A 88 23.60 -8.52 2.23
CA GLY A 88 24.80 -9.34 2.14
C GLY A 88 24.56 -10.85 2.33
N GLY A 89 25.60 -11.63 2.03
CA GLY A 89 25.55 -13.09 2.05
C GLY A 89 24.83 -13.71 0.83
N LEU A 90 24.51 -15.02 0.97
CA LEU A 90 23.89 -15.82 -0.10
C LEU A 90 22.47 -15.34 -0.47
N HIS A 91 21.74 -14.74 0.47
CA HIS A 91 20.35 -14.27 0.31
C HIS A 91 20.24 -12.77 0.07
N ASN A 92 21.33 -12.12 -0.36
CA ASN A 92 21.35 -10.68 -0.55
C ASN A 92 20.25 -10.20 -1.50
N GLY A 93 19.39 -9.30 -1.03
CA GLY A 93 18.28 -8.75 -1.80
C GLY A 93 16.96 -9.50 -1.66
N GLU A 94 16.95 -10.71 -1.09
CA GLU A 94 15.72 -11.46 -0.78
C GLU A 94 15.00 -10.85 0.43
N TYR A 95 13.67 -11.03 0.50
CA TYR A 95 12.87 -10.58 1.64
C TYR A 95 13.09 -11.46 2.87
N ILE A 96 13.13 -10.82 4.04
CA ILE A 96 13.29 -11.52 5.32
C ILE A 96 11.91 -12.01 5.78
N HIS A 97 11.70 -13.34 5.77
CA HIS A 97 10.49 -14.00 6.28
C HIS A 97 9.17 -13.44 5.72
N LEU A 98 9.17 -12.93 4.50
CA LEU A 98 7.95 -12.44 3.86
C LEU A 98 7.18 -13.59 3.23
N ASP A 99 5.95 -13.83 3.70
CA ASP A 99 5.03 -14.79 3.11
C ASP A 99 3.95 -14.08 2.27
N PHE A 100 3.48 -14.76 1.22
CA PHE A 100 2.41 -14.23 0.37
C PHE A 100 1.13 -13.94 1.14
N ALA A 101 0.80 -14.74 2.17
CA ALA A 101 -0.36 -14.52 3.02
C ALA A 101 -0.34 -13.14 3.71
N MET A 102 0.85 -12.65 4.11
CA MET A 102 0.99 -11.32 4.70
C MET A 102 0.63 -10.23 3.69
N LEU A 103 1.10 -10.35 2.45
CA LEU A 103 0.80 -9.41 1.38
C LEU A 103 -0.69 -9.42 0.99
N LYS A 104 -1.30 -10.62 0.95
CA LYS A 104 -2.73 -10.80 0.72
C LYS A 104 -3.56 -10.12 1.81
N ASN A 105 -3.23 -10.37 3.09
CA ASN A 105 -3.93 -9.75 4.22
C ASN A 105 -3.78 -8.23 4.22
N LEU A 106 -2.60 -7.71 3.91
CA LEU A 106 -2.37 -6.27 3.79
C LEU A 106 -3.21 -5.66 2.65
N ALA A 107 -3.38 -6.38 1.54
CA ALA A 107 -4.22 -5.93 0.43
C ALA A 107 -5.72 -5.90 0.80
N ILE A 108 -6.18 -6.83 1.64
CA ILE A 108 -7.56 -6.87 2.15
C ILE A 108 -7.78 -5.68 3.10
N ILE A 109 -6.90 -5.48 4.06
CA ILE A 109 -6.97 -4.36 5.01
C ILE A 109 -6.96 -3.00 4.28
N ASP A 110 -6.09 -2.84 3.28
CA ASP A 110 -6.03 -1.63 2.46
C ASP A 110 -7.33 -1.41 1.67
N TYR A 111 -7.97 -2.46 1.19
CA TYR A 111 -9.27 -2.37 0.54
C TYR A 111 -10.35 -1.89 1.51
N GLU A 112 -10.48 -2.54 2.68
CA GLU A 112 -11.47 -2.17 3.70
C GLU A 112 -11.26 -0.73 4.19
N PHE A 113 -10.02 -0.36 4.45
CA PHE A 113 -9.66 1.00 4.87
C PHE A 113 -10.09 2.05 3.84
N ARG A 114 -9.89 1.79 2.54
CA ARG A 114 -10.36 2.70 1.49
C ARG A 114 -11.87 2.83 1.44
N GLN A 115 -12.63 1.75 1.71
CA GLN A 115 -14.09 1.82 1.78
C GLN A 115 -14.53 2.78 2.91
N VAL A 116 -13.94 2.64 4.09
CA VAL A 116 -14.23 3.53 5.24
C VAL A 116 -13.87 4.97 4.91
N LEU A 117 -12.69 5.22 4.31
CA LEU A 117 -12.27 6.57 3.92
C LEU A 117 -13.22 7.18 2.89
N LEU A 118 -13.67 6.42 1.90
CA LEU A 118 -14.60 6.90 0.88
C LEU A 118 -15.92 7.35 1.52
N LEU A 119 -16.53 6.50 2.36
CA LEU A 119 -17.77 6.83 3.06
C LEU A 119 -17.60 8.08 3.93
N THR A 120 -16.53 8.14 4.73
CA THR A 120 -16.24 9.29 5.58
C THR A 120 -16.05 10.56 4.77
N THR A 121 -15.39 10.48 3.62
CA THR A 121 -15.19 11.65 2.74
C THR A 121 -16.52 12.18 2.19
N MET A 122 -17.43 11.28 1.80
CA MET A 122 -18.78 11.67 1.36
C MET A 122 -19.57 12.36 2.47
N ASP A 123 -19.50 11.86 3.70
CA ASP A 123 -20.15 12.47 4.85
C ASP A 123 -19.58 13.88 5.14
N VAL A 124 -18.25 14.01 5.16
CA VAL A 124 -17.59 15.33 5.36
C VAL A 124 -18.00 16.32 4.27
N GLU A 125 -18.02 15.88 3.02
CA GLU A 125 -18.47 16.73 1.90
C GLU A 125 -19.92 17.19 2.10
N HIS A 126 -20.81 16.27 2.45
CA HIS A 126 -22.23 16.60 2.70
C HIS A 126 -22.41 17.63 3.83
N PHE A 127 -21.79 17.38 4.98
CA PHE A 127 -21.89 18.31 6.11
C PHE A 127 -21.21 19.66 5.83
N ALA A 128 -20.11 19.68 5.09
CA ALA A 128 -19.47 20.91 4.68
C ALA A 128 -20.39 21.77 3.78
N LYS A 129 -21.09 21.13 2.82
CA LYS A 129 -22.09 21.82 1.96
C LYS A 129 -23.23 22.40 2.79
N ILE A 130 -23.80 21.64 3.73
CA ILE A 130 -24.89 22.13 4.61
C ILE A 130 -24.42 23.33 5.42
N LYS A 131 -23.21 23.24 6.01
CA LYS A 131 -22.64 24.35 6.79
C LYS A 131 -22.42 25.59 5.95
N LEU A 132 -21.90 25.43 4.74
CA LEU A 132 -21.68 26.55 3.80
C LEU A 132 -23.00 27.21 3.41
N LEU A 133 -24.03 26.44 3.03
CA LEU A 133 -25.34 26.95 2.69
C LEU A 133 -25.98 27.73 3.85
N SER A 134 -25.98 27.15 5.05
CA SER A 134 -26.50 27.84 6.25
C SER A 134 -25.75 29.13 6.58
N TYR A 135 -24.44 29.19 6.32
CA TYR A 135 -23.68 30.44 6.48
C TYR A 135 -24.06 31.52 5.45
N LEU A 136 -24.26 31.09 4.20
CA LEU A 136 -24.68 32.00 3.11
C LEU A 136 -26.10 32.56 3.35
N GLU A 137 -27.04 31.72 3.79
CA GLU A 137 -28.39 32.13 4.18
C GLU A 137 -28.39 33.20 5.28
N LYS A 138 -27.59 33.00 6.33
CA LYS A 138 -27.44 33.96 7.44
C LYS A 138 -26.84 35.30 7.00
N LYS A 139 -26.00 35.29 5.97
CA LYS A 139 -25.42 36.55 5.42
C LYS A 139 -26.34 37.30 4.46
N GLY A 140 -27.56 36.79 4.19
CA GLY A 140 -28.55 37.49 3.39
C GLY A 140 -28.23 37.65 1.90
N GLY A 141 -27.48 36.71 1.34
CA GLY A 141 -26.84 36.89 0.05
C GLY A 141 -27.42 36.14 -1.16
N TYR A 142 -28.38 35.22 -1.01
CA TYR A 142 -28.95 34.58 -2.20
C TYR A 142 -30.48 34.61 -2.17
N ARG A 143 -31.01 35.50 -2.97
CA ARG A 143 -32.42 35.49 -3.37
C ARG A 143 -32.64 34.26 -4.24
N GLN A 144 -33.54 33.40 -3.82
CA GLN A 144 -33.91 32.15 -4.51
C GLN A 144 -34.75 32.38 -5.77
N ASP A 145 -34.87 33.65 -6.21
CA ASP A 145 -35.80 34.11 -7.24
C ASP A 145 -35.26 33.95 -8.69
N SER A 146 -34.08 33.38 -8.90
CA SER A 146 -33.43 33.31 -10.24
C SER A 146 -33.70 32.04 -11.05
N PHE A 147 -34.45 31.08 -10.52
CA PHE A 147 -34.73 29.81 -11.22
C PHE A 147 -36.20 29.54 -11.54
N ALA A 148 -37.05 30.59 -11.44
CA ALA A 148 -38.45 30.50 -11.87
C ALA A 148 -38.64 31.43 -13.08
N ASN A 149 -38.14 30.99 -14.25
CA ASN A 149 -38.61 31.40 -15.59
C ASN A 149 -38.12 30.35 -16.60
#